data_563d968e66323a119c20dcacd973ec38
#
_entry.id   563d968e66323a119c20dcacd973ec38
#
_cell.length_a   1.000
_cell.length_b   1.000
_cell.length_c   1.000
_cell.angle_alpha   90.00
_cell.angle_beta   90.00
_cell.angle_gamma   90.00
#
_symmetry.space_group_name_H-M   'P 1'
#
loop_
_entity.id
_entity.type
_entity.pdbx_description
1 polymer ?
#
loop_
_entity_poly.entity_id
_entity_poly.type
_entity_poly.pdbx_seq_one_letter_code
_entity_poly.pdbx_strand_id
1 'polypeptide(L)'
;MFGKLGMKGAAVSVAALCVAMLSAGCNKLKARDHLVQGENAFKTGQYSQAADEFNLAIAADPTFGTARLYLATAYMQQYTPGTDTAENKKFWQTAMDQFQTVLKDDPNNLLATQSIASLYFNVGNAKGPDSAENLAKAEEWNRKVIGIDPKNKEAYYTLGVIPWLEFLTPDREARNELHMSPEEENPLKPDAKKSTLKADLKAKYWQPLTDGIENEKKALAIDPQYENAMSYMNLLIRYRADLDDTKEQYTADVKEANDWVEKALETTKAKAKAKADAIAAGASPTE
;
A
#
# COMPACT_ATOMS: atom_id res chain seq x y z
N MET A 1 -53.49 36.51 37.87
CA MET A 1 -53.66 36.35 36.42
C MET A 1 -52.35 35.95 35.83
N PHE A 2 -51.86 34.77 36.22
CA PHE A 2 -50.55 34.17 35.70
C PHE A 2 -50.81 32.69 35.43
N GLY A 3 -50.65 32.24 34.22
CA GLY A 3 -50.61 30.78 33.99
C GLY A 3 -51.29 30.25 32.73
N LYS A 4 -51.03 30.80 31.52
CA LYS A 4 -51.39 30.12 30.25
C LYS A 4 -50.43 30.34 29.11
N LEU A 5 -49.28 31.00 29.32
CA LEU A 5 -48.29 31.21 28.22
C LEU A 5 -47.18 30.14 28.18
N GLY A 6 -46.93 29.37 29.24
CA GLY A 6 -45.82 28.43 29.33
C GLY A 6 -46.05 27.06 28.63
N MET A 7 -47.28 26.57 28.58
CA MET A 7 -47.60 25.22 28.11
C MET A 7 -47.60 25.08 26.56
N LYS A 8 -47.95 26.15 25.85
CA LYS A 8 -47.95 26.10 24.36
C LYS A 8 -46.55 26.14 23.77
N GLY A 9 -45.60 26.87 24.41
CA GLY A 9 -44.21 26.91 23.99
C GLY A 9 -43.48 25.57 24.18
N ALA A 10 -43.70 24.91 25.31
CA ALA A 10 -43.12 23.61 25.61
C ALA A 10 -43.61 22.50 24.65
N ALA A 11 -44.89 22.48 24.31
CA ALA A 11 -45.46 21.50 23.38
C ALA A 11 -44.94 21.66 21.96
N VAL A 12 -44.73 22.90 21.48
CA VAL A 12 -44.15 23.18 20.15
C VAL A 12 -42.68 22.78 20.12
N SER A 13 -41.91 23.01 21.18
CA SER A 13 -40.50 22.62 21.27
C SER A 13 -40.32 21.10 21.30
N VAL A 14 -41.16 20.35 22.00
CA VAL A 14 -41.14 18.88 22.04
C VAL A 14 -41.54 18.30 20.69
N ALA A 15 -42.57 18.83 20.03
CA ALA A 15 -42.98 18.38 18.70
C ALA A 15 -41.86 18.61 17.64
N ALA A 16 -41.20 19.77 17.67
CA ALA A 16 -40.06 20.06 16.77
C ALA A 16 -38.88 19.14 17.02
N LEU A 17 -38.58 18.78 18.27
CA LEU A 17 -37.53 17.84 18.65
C LEU A 17 -37.86 16.42 18.15
N CYS A 18 -39.11 15.97 18.29
CA CYS A 18 -39.55 14.65 17.79
C CYS A 18 -39.48 14.56 16.27
N VAL A 19 -39.86 15.59 15.53
CA VAL A 19 -39.75 15.63 14.06
C VAL A 19 -38.30 15.61 13.64
N ALA A 20 -37.39 16.33 14.30
CA ALA A 20 -35.97 16.32 14.03
C ALA A 20 -35.33 14.93 14.28
N MET A 21 -35.73 14.24 15.36
CA MET A 21 -35.23 12.87 15.64
C MET A 21 -35.77 11.83 14.64
N LEU A 22 -37.02 11.95 14.19
CA LEU A 22 -37.58 11.07 13.19
C LEU A 22 -36.92 11.26 11.82
N SER A 23 -36.64 12.51 11.43
CA SER A 23 -35.94 12.79 10.16
C SER A 23 -34.48 12.31 10.17
N ALA A 24 -33.78 12.43 11.30
CA ALA A 24 -32.42 11.90 11.45
C ALA A 24 -32.38 10.35 11.36
N GLY A 25 -33.40 9.68 11.91
CA GLY A 25 -33.50 8.20 11.78
C GLY A 25 -33.76 7.74 10.37
N CYS A 26 -34.62 8.42 9.62
CA CYS A 26 -34.88 8.14 8.21
C CYS A 26 -33.64 8.36 7.33
N ASN A 27 -32.86 9.41 7.59
CA ASN A 27 -31.65 9.70 6.86
C ASN A 27 -30.57 8.63 7.07
N LYS A 28 -30.37 8.15 8.29
CA LYS A 28 -29.43 7.06 8.59
C LYS A 28 -29.84 5.74 7.92
N LEU A 29 -31.14 5.43 7.87
CA LEU A 29 -31.62 4.25 7.15
C LEU A 29 -31.36 4.37 5.65
N LYS A 30 -31.65 5.53 5.07
CA LYS A 30 -31.37 5.83 3.65
C LYS A 30 -29.87 5.74 3.34
N ALA A 31 -29.01 6.28 4.22
CA ALA A 31 -27.55 6.17 4.07
C ALA A 31 -27.07 4.71 4.04
N ARG A 32 -27.64 3.85 4.91
CA ARG A 32 -27.31 2.42 4.91
C ARG A 32 -27.80 1.69 3.67
N ASP A 33 -28.96 2.04 3.16
CA ASP A 33 -29.49 1.48 1.92
C ASP A 33 -28.57 1.77 0.74
N HIS A 34 -28.17 3.03 0.57
CA HIS A 34 -27.18 3.42 -0.46
C HIS A 34 -25.82 2.75 -0.23
N LEU A 35 -25.34 2.58 1.02
CA LEU A 35 -24.11 1.85 1.29
C LEU A 35 -24.19 0.43 0.75
N VAL A 36 -25.27 -0.31 1.04
CA VAL A 36 -25.46 -1.69 0.57
C VAL A 36 -25.52 -1.76 -0.96
N GLN A 37 -26.18 -0.82 -1.63
CA GLN A 37 -26.23 -0.74 -3.08
C GLN A 37 -24.82 -0.48 -3.65
N GLY A 38 -24.06 0.44 -3.05
CA GLY A 38 -22.67 0.70 -3.41
C GLY A 38 -21.77 -0.50 -3.22
N GLU A 39 -21.90 -1.23 -2.10
CA GLU A 39 -21.12 -2.47 -1.87
C GLU A 39 -21.43 -3.55 -2.92
N ASN A 40 -22.68 -3.70 -3.32
CA ASN A 40 -23.06 -4.64 -4.37
C ASN A 40 -22.47 -4.25 -5.73
N ALA A 41 -22.52 -2.97 -6.11
CA ALA A 41 -21.89 -2.46 -7.31
C ALA A 41 -20.36 -2.65 -7.25
N PHE A 42 -19.74 -2.39 -6.10
CA PHE A 42 -18.31 -2.59 -5.89
C PHE A 42 -17.89 -4.05 -6.10
N LYS A 43 -18.61 -5.01 -5.50
CA LYS A 43 -18.35 -6.45 -5.63
C LYS A 43 -18.43 -6.94 -7.08
N THR A 44 -19.22 -6.28 -7.91
CA THR A 44 -19.36 -6.60 -9.35
C THR A 44 -18.41 -5.79 -10.25
N GLY A 45 -17.45 -5.03 -9.66
CA GLY A 45 -16.48 -4.24 -10.41
C GLY A 45 -17.04 -2.95 -11.01
N GLN A 46 -18.26 -2.56 -10.66
CA GLN A 46 -18.93 -1.35 -11.14
C GLN A 46 -18.54 -0.15 -10.27
N TYR A 47 -17.25 0.19 -10.26
CA TYR A 47 -16.68 1.16 -9.30
C TYR A 47 -17.24 2.57 -9.45
N SER A 48 -17.59 3.02 -10.64
CA SER A 48 -18.24 4.32 -10.87
C SER A 48 -19.63 4.36 -10.21
N GLN A 49 -20.46 3.33 -10.45
CA GLN A 49 -21.77 3.22 -9.83
C GLN A 49 -21.66 3.08 -8.29
N ALA A 50 -20.68 2.31 -7.82
CA ALA A 50 -20.41 2.21 -6.38
C ALA A 50 -20.09 3.58 -5.78
N ALA A 51 -19.26 4.39 -6.44
CA ALA A 51 -18.92 5.74 -5.99
C ALA A 51 -20.16 6.66 -5.94
N ASP A 52 -21.08 6.57 -6.92
CA ASP A 52 -22.31 7.33 -6.92
C ASP A 52 -23.19 6.97 -5.71
N GLU A 53 -23.37 5.69 -5.45
CA GLU A 53 -24.14 5.21 -4.29
C GLU A 53 -23.50 5.60 -2.95
N PHE A 54 -22.18 5.52 -2.82
CA PHE A 54 -21.48 5.97 -1.61
C PHE A 54 -21.60 7.50 -1.41
N ASN A 55 -21.60 8.29 -2.47
CA ASN A 55 -21.87 9.72 -2.41
C ASN A 55 -23.31 10.01 -1.90
N LEU A 56 -24.31 9.24 -2.36
CA LEU A 56 -25.67 9.35 -1.86
C LEU A 56 -25.78 8.95 -0.38
N ALA A 57 -25.04 7.93 0.04
CA ALA A 57 -24.94 7.55 1.46
C ALA A 57 -24.38 8.70 2.33
N ILE A 58 -23.29 9.33 1.87
CA ILE A 58 -22.65 10.48 2.57
C ILE A 58 -23.57 11.72 2.54
N ALA A 59 -24.30 11.95 1.46
CA ALA A 59 -25.26 13.04 1.39
C ALA A 59 -26.44 12.86 2.37
N ALA A 60 -26.86 11.60 2.58
CA ALA A 60 -27.90 11.27 3.56
C ALA A 60 -27.40 11.34 5.01
N ASP A 61 -26.17 10.90 5.28
CA ASP A 61 -25.52 11.00 6.59
C ASP A 61 -24.03 11.42 6.41
N PRO A 62 -23.71 12.72 6.51
CA PRO A 62 -22.33 13.21 6.36
C PRO A 62 -21.34 12.67 7.40
N THR A 63 -21.82 12.08 8.50
CA THR A 63 -20.98 11.49 9.56
C THR A 63 -20.68 10.01 9.31
N PHE A 64 -21.16 9.43 8.20
CA PHE A 64 -21.02 8.02 7.91
C PHE A 64 -19.61 7.67 7.37
N GLY A 65 -18.65 7.57 8.28
CA GLY A 65 -17.23 7.32 7.96
C GLY A 65 -17.00 6.07 7.09
N THR A 66 -17.80 5.00 7.31
CA THR A 66 -17.73 3.79 6.48
C THR A 66 -18.03 4.08 5.00
N ALA A 67 -19.05 4.89 4.71
CA ALA A 67 -19.37 5.25 3.32
C ALA A 67 -18.22 6.07 2.67
N ARG A 68 -17.55 6.94 3.44
CA ARG A 68 -16.36 7.67 2.96
C ARG A 68 -15.21 6.73 2.63
N LEU A 69 -14.97 5.74 3.48
CA LEU A 69 -13.93 4.75 3.29
C LEU A 69 -14.16 3.94 2.01
N TYR A 70 -15.39 3.48 1.79
CA TYR A 70 -15.76 2.77 0.57
C TYR A 70 -15.72 3.66 -0.68
N LEU A 71 -16.14 4.93 -0.57
CA LEU A 71 -16.02 5.91 -1.66
C LEU A 71 -14.54 6.09 -2.08
N ALA A 72 -13.66 6.29 -1.09
CA ALA A 72 -12.22 6.40 -1.34
C ALA A 72 -11.67 5.16 -2.04
N THR A 73 -12.07 3.97 -1.58
CA THR A 73 -11.66 2.69 -2.17
C THR A 73 -12.20 2.54 -3.59
N ALA A 74 -13.44 2.96 -3.88
CA ALA A 74 -14.01 2.92 -5.22
C ALA A 74 -13.26 3.82 -6.22
N TYR A 75 -12.82 4.99 -5.79
CA TYR A 75 -11.96 5.86 -6.61
C TYR A 75 -10.54 5.31 -6.76
N MET A 76 -9.98 4.71 -5.69
CA MET A 76 -8.69 4.03 -5.76
C MET A 76 -8.68 2.88 -6.78
N GLN A 77 -9.77 2.11 -6.90
CA GLN A 77 -9.91 1.04 -7.89
C GLN A 77 -10.03 1.55 -9.34
N GLN A 78 -10.44 2.77 -9.55
CA GLN A 78 -10.51 3.41 -10.87
C GLN A 78 -9.18 4.07 -11.27
N TYR A 79 -8.30 4.33 -10.30
CA TYR A 79 -7.01 4.93 -10.56
C TYR A 79 -6.03 3.94 -11.21
N THR A 80 -5.43 4.33 -12.33
CA THR A 80 -4.42 3.56 -13.05
C THR A 80 -3.05 4.24 -12.94
N PRO A 81 -2.08 3.66 -12.21
CA PRO A 81 -0.75 4.24 -12.07
C PRO A 81 -0.07 4.48 -13.42
N GLY A 82 0.62 5.61 -13.56
CA GLY A 82 1.35 5.98 -14.78
C GLY A 82 0.47 6.55 -15.91
N THR A 83 -0.85 6.56 -15.76
CA THR A 83 -1.75 7.18 -16.75
C THR A 83 -1.91 8.68 -16.48
N ASP A 84 -1.44 9.53 -17.41
CA ASP A 84 -1.47 10.99 -17.27
C ASP A 84 -2.71 11.60 -17.96
N THR A 85 -3.90 11.34 -17.40
CA THR A 85 -5.15 11.99 -17.79
C THR A 85 -5.73 12.79 -16.63
N ALA A 86 -6.47 13.87 -16.96
CA ALA A 86 -7.14 14.68 -15.94
C ALA A 86 -8.13 13.86 -15.10
N GLU A 87 -8.82 12.91 -15.71
CA GLU A 87 -9.74 12.02 -15.04
C GLU A 87 -9.02 11.09 -14.05
N ASN A 88 -7.92 10.47 -14.47
CA ASN A 88 -7.14 9.58 -13.61
C ASN A 88 -6.52 10.34 -12.41
N LYS A 89 -6.03 11.55 -12.64
CA LYS A 89 -5.56 12.44 -11.56
C LYS A 89 -6.69 12.76 -10.57
N LYS A 90 -7.91 12.98 -11.07
CA LYS A 90 -9.08 13.23 -10.23
C LYS A 90 -9.43 12.01 -9.37
N PHE A 91 -9.33 10.79 -9.91
CA PHE A 91 -9.56 9.57 -9.13
C PHE A 91 -8.58 9.47 -7.96
N TRP A 92 -7.29 9.66 -8.22
CA TRP A 92 -6.27 9.67 -7.18
C TRP A 92 -6.54 10.74 -6.12
N GLN A 93 -6.78 11.98 -6.54
CA GLN A 93 -7.01 13.10 -5.63
C GLN A 93 -8.25 12.87 -4.77
N THR A 94 -9.36 12.43 -5.39
CA THR A 94 -10.60 12.17 -4.64
C THR A 94 -10.42 11.03 -3.64
N ALA A 95 -9.73 9.95 -4.02
CA ALA A 95 -9.42 8.86 -3.08
C ALA A 95 -8.61 9.38 -1.88
N MET A 96 -7.54 10.15 -2.14
CA MET A 96 -6.69 10.76 -1.10
C MET A 96 -7.48 11.66 -0.16
N ASP A 97 -8.31 12.56 -0.69
CA ASP A 97 -9.10 13.51 0.10
C ASP A 97 -10.09 12.78 1.04
N GLN A 98 -10.73 11.72 0.52
CA GLN A 98 -11.67 10.94 1.33
C GLN A 98 -10.95 10.10 2.40
N PHE A 99 -9.83 9.44 2.09
CA PHE A 99 -9.03 8.72 3.11
C PHE A 99 -8.50 9.68 4.18
N GLN A 100 -7.99 10.85 3.80
CA GLN A 100 -7.55 11.86 4.77
C GLN A 100 -8.71 12.38 5.63
N THR A 101 -9.92 12.47 5.08
CA THR A 101 -11.11 12.84 5.86
C THR A 101 -11.45 11.77 6.88
N VAL A 102 -11.35 10.48 6.51
CA VAL A 102 -11.51 9.36 7.47
C VAL A 102 -10.49 9.47 8.59
N LEU A 103 -9.22 9.76 8.28
CA LEU A 103 -8.16 9.87 9.30
C LEU A 103 -8.28 11.11 10.21
N LYS A 104 -9.04 12.14 9.82
CA LYS A 104 -9.37 13.26 10.75
C LYS A 104 -10.30 12.81 11.87
N ASP A 105 -11.23 11.90 11.57
CA ASP A 105 -12.21 11.39 12.53
C ASP A 105 -11.67 10.17 13.29
N ASP A 106 -10.89 9.31 12.61
CA ASP A 106 -10.24 8.12 13.15
C ASP A 106 -8.76 8.06 12.72
N PRO A 107 -7.85 8.71 13.48
CA PRO A 107 -6.42 8.77 13.13
C PRO A 107 -5.70 7.41 13.05
N ASN A 108 -6.27 6.37 13.66
CA ASN A 108 -5.73 5.01 13.66
C ASN A 108 -6.47 4.07 12.69
N ASN A 109 -7.23 4.59 11.76
CA ASN A 109 -7.91 3.78 10.76
C ASN A 109 -6.89 3.06 9.87
N LEU A 110 -6.70 1.78 10.13
CA LEU A 110 -5.70 0.96 9.46
C LEU A 110 -5.90 0.93 7.94
N LEU A 111 -7.15 0.71 7.49
CA LEU A 111 -7.44 0.60 6.06
C LEU A 111 -7.18 1.91 5.31
N ALA A 112 -7.57 3.05 5.86
CA ALA A 112 -7.27 4.35 5.26
C ALA A 112 -5.76 4.61 5.20
N THR A 113 -5.02 4.27 6.27
CA THR A 113 -3.56 4.43 6.33
C THR A 113 -2.85 3.54 5.30
N GLN A 114 -3.24 2.27 5.19
CA GLN A 114 -2.71 1.32 4.19
C GLN A 114 -3.02 1.78 2.76
N SER A 115 -4.25 2.26 2.52
CA SER A 115 -4.67 2.72 1.19
C SER A 115 -3.87 3.94 0.72
N ILE A 116 -3.61 4.89 1.62
CA ILE A 116 -2.74 6.05 1.31
C ILE A 116 -1.31 5.59 1.03
N ALA A 117 -0.76 4.67 1.84
CA ALA A 117 0.56 4.09 1.60
C ALA A 117 0.65 3.44 0.20
N SER A 118 -0.36 2.65 -0.17
CA SER A 118 -0.45 2.01 -1.49
C SER A 118 -0.57 3.01 -2.62
N LEU A 119 -1.37 4.08 -2.47
CA LEU A 119 -1.51 5.11 -3.50
C LEU A 119 -0.18 5.80 -3.77
N TYR A 120 0.57 6.19 -2.73
CA TYR A 120 1.90 6.78 -2.90
C TYR A 120 2.90 5.78 -3.50
N PHE A 121 2.89 4.53 -3.05
CA PHE A 121 3.76 3.50 -3.60
C PHE A 121 3.50 3.27 -5.09
N ASN A 122 2.24 3.18 -5.51
CA ASN A 122 1.86 2.97 -6.90
C ASN A 122 2.32 4.12 -7.80
N VAL A 123 2.19 5.38 -7.34
CA VAL A 123 2.71 6.55 -8.09
C VAL A 123 4.24 6.50 -8.15
N GLY A 124 4.90 6.23 -7.04
CA GLY A 124 6.36 6.15 -6.96
C GLY A 124 6.94 5.05 -7.85
N ASN A 125 6.30 3.89 -7.90
CA ASN A 125 6.71 2.76 -8.73
C ASN A 125 6.46 2.97 -10.24
N ALA A 126 5.57 3.88 -10.62
CA ALA A 126 5.23 4.16 -12.02
C ALA A 126 6.33 4.91 -12.80
N LYS A 127 7.48 5.19 -12.18
CA LYS A 127 8.68 5.80 -12.82
C LYS A 127 8.41 7.16 -13.49
N GLY A 128 7.75 8.05 -12.78
CA GLY A 128 7.55 9.44 -13.19
C GLY A 128 8.58 10.41 -12.55
N PRO A 129 8.53 11.69 -12.89
CA PRO A 129 9.42 12.72 -12.32
C PRO A 129 9.32 12.81 -10.79
N ASP A 130 8.17 12.53 -10.23
CA ASP A 130 7.90 12.62 -8.79
C ASP A 130 8.07 11.26 -8.08
N SER A 131 8.68 10.25 -8.73
CA SER A 131 8.81 8.90 -8.22
C SER A 131 9.49 8.86 -6.84
N ALA A 132 10.64 9.52 -6.70
CA ALA A 132 11.39 9.51 -5.45
C ALA A 132 10.60 10.16 -4.28
N GLU A 133 9.91 11.28 -4.53
CA GLU A 133 9.07 11.92 -3.51
C GLU A 133 7.91 11.02 -3.08
N ASN A 134 7.28 10.34 -4.04
CA ASN A 134 6.16 9.45 -3.73
C ASN A 134 6.61 8.17 -3.03
N LEU A 135 7.80 7.62 -3.35
CA LEU A 135 8.39 6.50 -2.61
C LEU A 135 8.71 6.89 -1.17
N ALA A 136 9.26 8.08 -0.93
CA ALA A 136 9.50 8.59 0.42
C ALA A 136 8.20 8.75 1.24
N LYS A 137 7.13 9.25 0.60
CA LYS A 137 5.80 9.29 1.24
C LYS A 137 5.24 7.89 1.51
N ALA A 138 5.41 6.96 0.58
CA ALA A 138 5.02 5.57 0.78
C ALA A 138 5.75 4.95 1.97
N GLU A 139 7.04 5.22 2.14
CA GLU A 139 7.81 4.79 3.29
C GLU A 139 7.24 5.36 4.60
N GLU A 140 7.00 6.67 4.67
CA GLU A 140 6.41 7.33 5.85
C GLU A 140 5.07 6.69 6.22
N TRP A 141 4.18 6.46 5.25
CA TRP A 141 2.86 5.90 5.50
C TRP A 141 2.92 4.42 5.90
N ASN A 142 3.82 3.61 5.33
CA ASN A 142 4.02 2.23 5.77
C ASN A 142 4.58 2.15 7.20
N ARG A 143 5.44 3.09 7.62
CA ARG A 143 5.85 3.21 9.03
C ARG A 143 4.67 3.53 9.95
N LYS A 144 3.70 4.36 9.52
CA LYS A 144 2.44 4.60 10.26
C LYS A 144 1.59 3.34 10.34
N VAL A 145 1.48 2.57 9.24
CA VAL A 145 0.79 1.26 9.24
C VAL A 145 1.37 0.35 10.30
N ILE A 146 2.70 0.21 10.37
CA ILE A 146 3.39 -0.62 11.38
C ILE A 146 3.14 -0.09 12.81
N GLY A 147 3.03 1.23 12.97
CA GLY A 147 2.68 1.84 14.26
C GLY A 147 1.28 1.47 14.76
N ILE A 148 0.33 1.25 13.83
CA ILE A 148 -1.04 0.81 14.14
C ILE A 148 -1.11 -0.72 14.26
N ASP A 149 -0.52 -1.44 13.29
CA ASP A 149 -0.48 -2.90 13.23
C ASP A 149 0.97 -3.40 13.06
N PRO A 150 1.67 -3.72 14.17
CA PRO A 150 3.05 -4.22 14.12
C PRO A 150 3.22 -5.60 13.45
N LYS A 151 2.11 -6.29 13.11
CA LYS A 151 2.14 -7.56 12.40
C LYS A 151 1.71 -7.45 10.94
N ASN A 152 1.73 -6.26 10.40
CA ASN A 152 1.41 -6.03 8.99
C ASN A 152 2.59 -6.40 8.09
N LYS A 153 2.60 -7.61 7.58
CA LYS A 153 3.69 -8.11 6.72
C LYS A 153 3.82 -7.34 5.41
N GLU A 154 2.69 -6.85 4.85
CA GLU A 154 2.65 -6.09 3.62
C GLU A 154 3.36 -4.74 3.76
N ALA A 155 3.24 -4.10 4.92
CA ALA A 155 3.93 -2.85 5.20
C ALA A 155 5.45 -3.06 5.30
N TYR A 156 5.91 -4.11 5.98
CA TYR A 156 7.33 -4.47 6.02
C TYR A 156 7.86 -4.82 4.62
N TYR A 157 7.12 -5.63 3.86
CA TYR A 157 7.46 -5.95 2.48
C TYR A 157 7.60 -4.67 1.63
N THR A 158 6.65 -3.74 1.69
CA THR A 158 6.74 -2.49 0.92
C THR A 158 7.97 -1.66 1.32
N LEU A 159 8.31 -1.61 2.62
CA LEU A 159 9.53 -0.97 3.12
C LEU A 159 10.81 -1.67 2.63
N GLY A 160 10.75 -2.97 2.35
CA GLY A 160 11.83 -3.70 1.71
C GLY A 160 11.98 -3.39 0.23
N VAL A 161 10.86 -3.27 -0.49
CA VAL A 161 10.84 -3.02 -1.94
C VAL A 161 11.37 -1.63 -2.31
N ILE A 162 11.07 -0.61 -1.51
CA ILE A 162 11.40 0.80 -1.83
C ILE A 162 12.90 1.01 -2.10
N PRO A 163 13.84 0.60 -1.23
CA PRO A 163 15.27 0.82 -1.47
C PRO A 163 15.79 0.11 -2.73
N TRP A 164 15.24 -1.04 -3.08
CA TRP A 164 15.56 -1.71 -4.34
C TRP A 164 15.11 -0.87 -5.55
N LEU A 165 13.88 -0.32 -5.53
CA LEU A 165 13.38 0.56 -6.60
C LEU A 165 14.26 1.79 -6.77
N GLU A 166 14.71 2.39 -5.68
CA GLU A 166 15.55 3.58 -5.69
C GLU A 166 16.97 3.31 -6.22
N PHE A 167 17.51 2.12 -5.97
CA PHE A 167 18.86 1.74 -6.39
C PHE A 167 18.91 1.14 -7.80
N LEU A 168 17.82 0.57 -8.30
CA LEU A 168 17.77 -0.13 -9.60
C LEU A 168 18.31 0.68 -10.79
N THR A 169 17.96 1.96 -10.89
CA THR A 169 18.44 2.84 -11.98
C THR A 169 19.86 3.31 -11.74
N PRO A 170 20.26 3.81 -10.56
CA PRO A 170 21.63 4.16 -10.23
C PRO A 170 22.63 3.00 -10.45
N ASP A 171 22.28 1.78 -10.06
CA ASP A 171 23.13 0.60 -10.30
C ASP A 171 23.35 0.35 -11.78
N ARG A 172 22.26 0.32 -12.55
CA ARG A 172 22.35 0.09 -14.00
C ARG A 172 23.18 1.16 -14.71
N GLU A 173 23.02 2.41 -14.30
CA GLU A 173 23.81 3.53 -14.84
C GLU A 173 25.29 3.38 -14.49
N ALA A 174 25.61 3.01 -13.25
CA ALA A 174 26.97 2.76 -12.81
C ALA A 174 27.62 1.59 -13.57
N ARG A 175 26.92 0.48 -13.76
CA ARG A 175 27.41 -0.64 -14.57
C ARG A 175 27.73 -0.22 -16.00
N ASN A 176 26.87 0.58 -16.63
CA ASN A 176 27.10 1.15 -17.96
C ASN A 176 28.33 2.06 -17.99
N GLU A 177 28.47 2.97 -17.03
CA GLU A 177 29.62 3.88 -16.94
C GLU A 177 30.95 3.15 -16.72
N LEU A 178 30.90 2.09 -15.92
CA LEU A 178 32.06 1.22 -15.64
C LEU A 178 32.31 0.15 -16.73
N HIS A 179 31.58 0.19 -17.83
CA HIS A 179 31.67 -0.76 -18.94
C HIS A 179 31.54 -2.22 -18.47
N MET A 180 30.64 -2.46 -17.51
CA MET A 180 30.32 -3.80 -17.04
C MET A 180 29.17 -4.38 -17.83
N SER A 181 29.27 -5.66 -18.20
CA SER A 181 28.13 -6.39 -18.75
C SER A 181 27.04 -6.55 -17.68
N PRO A 182 25.75 -6.51 -18.05
CA PRO A 182 24.66 -6.84 -17.12
C PRO A 182 24.78 -8.24 -16.48
N GLU A 183 25.46 -9.16 -17.19
CA GLU A 183 25.67 -10.56 -16.78
C GLU A 183 27.01 -10.75 -16.04
N GLU A 184 27.80 -9.68 -15.85
CA GLU A 184 29.08 -9.77 -15.18
C GLU A 184 28.90 -9.99 -13.68
N GLU A 185 29.22 -11.18 -13.19
CA GLU A 185 29.12 -11.59 -11.78
C GLU A 185 30.31 -11.07 -10.97
N ASN A 186 30.37 -9.75 -10.77
CA ASN A 186 31.35 -9.06 -9.95
C ASN A 186 30.70 -7.83 -9.28
N PRO A 187 31.20 -7.40 -8.12
CA PRO A 187 30.80 -6.11 -7.56
C PRO A 187 31.19 -4.99 -8.54
N LEU A 188 30.56 -3.83 -8.40
CA LEU A 188 30.92 -2.66 -9.19
C LEU A 188 32.44 -2.43 -9.12
N LYS A 189 33.07 -2.27 -10.28
CA LYS A 189 34.53 -2.08 -10.38
C LYS A 189 34.93 -0.80 -9.67
N PRO A 190 36.02 -0.80 -8.89
CA PRO A 190 36.62 0.44 -8.46
C PRO A 190 37.10 1.17 -9.71
N ASP A 191 36.76 2.43 -9.86
CA ASP A 191 37.15 3.18 -11.03
C ASP A 191 38.68 3.38 -11.07
N ALA A 192 39.30 3.06 -12.20
CA ALA A 192 40.74 3.17 -12.42
C ALA A 192 41.22 4.64 -12.54
N LYS A 193 40.32 5.63 -12.64
CA LYS A 193 40.65 7.03 -12.99
C LYS A 193 40.09 8.09 -12.05
N LYS A 194 40.05 7.89 -10.74
CA LYS A 194 39.59 8.88 -9.74
C LYS A 194 38.07 9.02 -9.59
N SER A 195 37.26 8.10 -10.06
CA SER A 195 35.83 8.16 -9.78
C SER A 195 35.55 7.69 -8.35
N THR A 196 34.70 8.40 -7.70
CA THR A 196 34.13 8.03 -6.38
C THR A 196 32.82 7.27 -6.55
N LEU A 197 32.43 6.95 -7.79
CA LEU A 197 31.10 6.45 -8.16
C LEU A 197 30.63 5.29 -7.26
N LYS A 198 31.41 4.22 -7.14
CA LYS A 198 31.06 3.10 -6.27
C LYS A 198 30.99 3.51 -4.79
N ALA A 199 31.93 4.34 -4.34
CA ALA A 199 31.98 4.82 -2.96
C ALA A 199 30.76 5.70 -2.64
N ASP A 200 30.36 6.58 -3.56
CA ASP A 200 29.21 7.46 -3.43
C ASP A 200 27.90 6.66 -3.42
N LEU A 201 27.78 5.67 -4.31
CA LEU A 201 26.63 4.75 -4.31
C LEU A 201 26.57 3.92 -3.02
N LYS A 202 27.69 3.40 -2.56
CA LYS A 202 27.77 2.65 -1.30
C LYS A 202 27.39 3.54 -0.12
N ALA A 203 27.89 4.75 -0.04
CA ALA A 203 27.56 5.70 1.02
C ALA A 203 26.06 6.03 1.05
N LYS A 204 25.41 6.08 -0.12
CA LYS A 204 23.99 6.43 -0.24
C LYS A 204 23.06 5.22 -0.04
N TYR A 205 23.38 4.06 -0.60
CA TYR A 205 22.42 2.96 -0.76
C TYR A 205 22.70 1.72 0.09
N TRP A 206 23.91 1.57 0.65
CA TRP A 206 24.24 0.39 1.47
C TRP A 206 23.29 0.21 2.66
N GLN A 207 23.08 1.28 3.43
CA GLN A 207 22.21 1.20 4.61
C GLN A 207 20.73 1.04 4.21
N PRO A 208 20.16 1.81 3.27
CA PRO A 208 18.80 1.56 2.78
C PRO A 208 18.55 0.12 2.29
N LEU A 209 19.47 -0.47 1.50
CA LEU A 209 19.34 -1.85 1.06
C LEU A 209 19.42 -2.85 2.22
N THR A 210 20.29 -2.59 3.19
CA THR A 210 20.39 -3.41 4.41
C THR A 210 19.11 -3.33 5.25
N ASP A 211 18.56 -2.13 5.42
CA ASP A 211 17.29 -1.93 6.13
C ASP A 211 16.13 -2.61 5.37
N GLY A 212 16.19 -2.60 4.04
CA GLY A 212 15.25 -3.34 3.19
C GLY A 212 15.29 -4.85 3.47
N ILE A 213 16.47 -5.44 3.52
CA ILE A 213 16.67 -6.85 3.88
C ILE A 213 16.09 -7.16 5.27
N GLU A 214 16.33 -6.30 6.26
CA GLU A 214 15.80 -6.49 7.61
C GLU A 214 14.26 -6.36 7.65
N ASN A 215 13.67 -5.52 6.82
CA ASN A 215 12.21 -5.42 6.69
C ASN A 215 11.61 -6.68 6.05
N GLU A 216 12.23 -7.24 5.01
CA GLU A 216 11.79 -8.52 4.44
C GLU A 216 11.91 -9.67 5.45
N LYS A 217 12.97 -9.71 6.26
CA LYS A 217 13.08 -10.68 7.36
C LYS A 217 11.94 -10.55 8.38
N LYS A 218 11.50 -9.32 8.70
CA LYS A 218 10.35 -9.09 9.58
C LYS A 218 9.04 -9.57 8.92
N ALA A 219 8.83 -9.31 7.63
CA ALA A 219 7.69 -9.83 6.89
C ALA A 219 7.66 -11.37 6.93
N LEU A 220 8.81 -12.02 6.73
CA LEU A 220 8.96 -13.48 6.80
C LEU A 220 8.83 -14.05 8.22
N ALA A 221 9.18 -13.28 9.24
CA ALA A 221 8.93 -13.67 10.63
C ALA A 221 7.43 -13.69 10.97
N ILE A 222 6.63 -12.85 10.33
CA ILE A 222 5.17 -12.83 10.46
C ILE A 222 4.55 -13.94 9.61
N ASP A 223 4.97 -14.09 8.37
CA ASP A 223 4.53 -15.12 7.44
C ASP A 223 5.73 -15.83 6.79
N PRO A 224 6.16 -16.97 7.32
CA PRO A 224 7.30 -17.73 6.79
C PRO A 224 7.09 -18.28 5.37
N GLN A 225 5.87 -18.18 4.83
CA GLN A 225 5.54 -18.61 3.47
C GLN A 225 5.26 -17.43 2.52
N TYR A 226 5.70 -16.23 2.86
CA TYR A 226 5.47 -15.04 2.05
C TYR A 226 6.47 -14.97 0.88
N GLU A 227 6.11 -15.55 -0.26
CA GLU A 227 6.96 -15.71 -1.44
C GLU A 227 7.47 -14.38 -2.00
N ASN A 228 6.63 -13.32 -1.94
CA ASN A 228 7.05 -12.00 -2.38
C ASN A 228 8.26 -11.50 -1.57
N ALA A 229 8.22 -11.63 -0.25
CA ALA A 229 9.34 -11.24 0.60
C ALA A 229 10.60 -12.08 0.31
N MET A 230 10.48 -13.40 0.07
CA MET A 230 11.62 -14.23 -0.34
C MET A 230 12.22 -13.76 -1.66
N SER A 231 11.38 -13.38 -2.63
CA SER A 231 11.83 -12.87 -3.93
C SER A 231 12.59 -11.56 -3.78
N TYR A 232 12.12 -10.65 -2.91
CA TYR A 232 12.82 -9.39 -2.66
C TYR A 232 14.05 -9.54 -1.78
N MET A 233 14.13 -10.54 -0.89
CA MET A 233 15.38 -10.93 -0.23
C MET A 233 16.49 -11.21 -1.27
N ASN A 234 16.18 -12.03 -2.29
CA ASN A 234 17.13 -12.28 -3.39
C ASN A 234 17.56 -10.98 -4.09
N LEU A 235 16.60 -10.13 -4.49
CA LEU A 235 16.91 -8.89 -5.21
C LEU A 235 17.75 -7.92 -4.38
N LEU A 236 17.33 -7.65 -3.15
CA LEU A 236 18.03 -6.74 -2.24
C LEU A 236 19.47 -7.17 -1.97
N ILE A 237 19.68 -8.46 -1.68
CA ILE A 237 21.03 -9.00 -1.42
C ILE A 237 21.89 -8.89 -2.65
N ARG A 238 21.40 -9.22 -3.87
CA ARG A 238 22.16 -9.08 -5.12
C ARG A 238 22.56 -7.64 -5.39
N TYR A 239 21.63 -6.70 -5.26
CA TYR A 239 21.93 -5.29 -5.51
C TYR A 239 22.85 -4.70 -4.44
N ARG A 240 22.76 -5.16 -3.18
CA ARG A 240 23.72 -4.80 -2.15
C ARG A 240 25.10 -5.37 -2.45
N ALA A 241 25.18 -6.60 -2.96
CA ALA A 241 26.43 -7.25 -3.35
C ALA A 241 27.22 -6.45 -4.41
N ASP A 242 26.54 -5.72 -5.29
CA ASP A 242 27.22 -4.85 -6.26
C ASP A 242 28.04 -3.73 -5.57
N LEU A 243 27.74 -3.41 -4.33
CA LEU A 243 28.47 -2.44 -3.51
C LEU A 243 29.54 -3.08 -2.60
N ASP A 244 29.75 -4.40 -2.66
CA ASP A 244 30.76 -5.10 -1.87
C ASP A 244 32.18 -4.69 -2.26
N ASP A 245 33.07 -4.69 -1.29
CA ASP A 245 34.45 -4.25 -1.51
C ASP A 245 35.31 -5.34 -2.20
N THR A 246 34.96 -6.61 -1.99
CA THR A 246 35.74 -7.74 -2.54
C THR A 246 34.84 -8.72 -3.30
N LYS A 247 35.48 -9.50 -4.18
CA LYS A 247 34.83 -10.58 -4.92
C LYS A 247 34.32 -11.69 -4.00
N GLU A 248 35.01 -11.94 -2.90
CA GLU A 248 34.63 -12.97 -1.92
C GLU A 248 33.32 -12.59 -1.21
N GLN A 249 33.18 -11.32 -0.80
CA GLN A 249 31.93 -10.80 -0.21
C GLN A 249 30.78 -10.91 -1.21
N TYR A 250 30.97 -10.40 -2.42
CA TYR A 250 30.01 -10.52 -3.51
C TYR A 250 29.56 -11.96 -3.74
N THR A 251 30.51 -12.91 -3.80
CA THR A 251 30.18 -14.33 -4.04
C THR A 251 29.38 -14.92 -2.89
N ALA A 252 29.65 -14.53 -1.65
CA ALA A 252 28.90 -14.96 -0.47
C ALA A 252 27.47 -14.41 -0.50
N ASP A 253 27.30 -13.11 -0.77
CA ASP A 253 25.99 -12.47 -0.87
C ASP A 253 25.16 -13.05 -2.04
N VAL A 254 25.77 -13.27 -3.22
CA VAL A 254 25.10 -13.90 -4.36
C VAL A 254 24.67 -15.33 -4.03
N LYS A 255 25.48 -16.08 -3.28
CA LYS A 255 25.06 -17.41 -2.81
C LYS A 255 23.86 -17.33 -1.89
N GLU A 256 23.85 -16.44 -0.90
CA GLU A 256 22.70 -16.21 -0.03
C GLU A 256 21.45 -15.82 -0.84
N ALA A 257 21.61 -14.95 -1.83
CA ALA A 257 20.52 -14.56 -2.73
C ALA A 257 19.95 -15.76 -3.50
N ASN A 258 20.79 -16.68 -3.98
CA ASN A 258 20.35 -17.91 -4.64
C ASN A 258 19.59 -18.84 -3.68
N ASP A 259 20.06 -18.99 -2.44
CA ASP A 259 19.37 -19.80 -1.43
C ASP A 259 17.93 -19.28 -1.19
N TRP A 260 17.70 -17.96 -1.28
CA TRP A 260 16.36 -17.37 -1.21
C TRP A 260 15.49 -17.66 -2.42
N VAL A 261 16.06 -17.73 -3.63
CA VAL A 261 15.33 -18.18 -4.84
C VAL A 261 14.86 -19.61 -4.70
N GLU A 262 15.74 -20.52 -4.24
CA GLU A 262 15.40 -21.93 -4.03
C GLU A 262 14.26 -22.05 -3.01
N LYS A 263 14.37 -21.35 -1.89
CA LYS A 263 13.33 -21.33 -0.84
C LYS A 263 11.98 -20.83 -1.36
N ALA A 264 11.96 -19.77 -2.18
CA ALA A 264 10.74 -19.26 -2.80
C ALA A 264 10.11 -20.32 -3.72
N LEU A 265 10.91 -20.98 -4.56
CA LEU A 265 10.45 -22.03 -5.46
C LEU A 265 9.91 -23.26 -4.72
N GLU A 266 10.56 -23.67 -3.65
CA GLU A 266 10.08 -24.77 -2.80
C GLU A 266 8.75 -24.42 -2.12
N THR A 267 8.63 -23.19 -1.60
CA THR A 267 7.40 -22.68 -0.98
C THR A 267 6.26 -22.68 -1.99
N THR A 268 6.48 -22.17 -3.19
CA THR A 268 5.48 -22.15 -4.28
C THR A 268 5.03 -23.56 -4.65
N LYS A 269 5.99 -24.51 -4.81
CA LYS A 269 5.67 -25.91 -5.11
C LYS A 269 4.88 -26.56 -3.98
N ALA A 270 5.25 -26.32 -2.72
CA ALA A 270 4.54 -26.87 -1.57
C ALA A 270 3.09 -26.36 -1.48
N LYS A 271 2.88 -25.06 -1.69
CA LYS A 271 1.52 -24.47 -1.73
C LYS A 271 0.69 -25.03 -2.90
N ALA A 272 1.27 -25.14 -4.09
CA ALA A 272 0.59 -25.69 -5.26
C ALA A 272 0.17 -27.16 -5.01
N LYS A 273 1.05 -27.95 -4.41
CA LYS A 273 0.75 -29.33 -4.02
C LYS A 273 -0.36 -29.40 -2.98
N ALA A 274 -0.27 -28.60 -1.92
CA ALA A 274 -1.29 -28.55 -0.87
C ALA A 274 -2.67 -28.16 -1.44
N LYS A 275 -2.72 -27.20 -2.35
CA LYS A 275 -3.95 -26.81 -3.05
C LYS A 275 -4.51 -27.96 -3.92
N ALA A 276 -3.66 -28.66 -4.66
CA ALA A 276 -4.06 -29.81 -5.47
C ALA A 276 -4.60 -30.95 -4.62
N ASP A 277 -3.92 -31.26 -3.50
CA ASP A 277 -4.34 -32.30 -2.56
C ASP A 277 -5.69 -31.94 -1.90
N ALA A 278 -5.91 -30.69 -1.54
CA ALA A 278 -7.18 -30.19 -0.99
C ALA A 278 -8.34 -30.32 -2.00
N ILE A 279 -8.10 -29.96 -3.26
CA ILE A 279 -9.10 -30.13 -4.34
C ILE A 279 -9.42 -31.59 -4.55
N ALA A 280 -8.42 -32.48 -4.58
CA ALA A 280 -8.61 -33.93 -4.71
C ALA A 280 -9.39 -34.55 -3.53
N ALA A 281 -9.28 -33.95 -2.33
CA ALA A 281 -10.05 -34.32 -1.15
C ALA A 281 -11.47 -33.73 -1.10
N GLY A 282 -11.92 -33.00 -2.14
CA GLY A 282 -13.27 -32.44 -2.25
C GLY A 282 -13.44 -31.06 -1.60
N ALA A 283 -12.38 -30.38 -1.22
CA ALA A 283 -12.46 -29.00 -0.78
C ALA A 283 -12.76 -28.07 -1.97
N SER A 284 -13.73 -27.17 -1.82
CA SER A 284 -13.93 -26.09 -2.80
C SER A 284 -12.66 -25.23 -2.86
N PRO A 285 -12.24 -24.78 -4.07
CA PRO A 285 -11.14 -23.86 -4.18
C PRO A 285 -11.45 -22.60 -3.36
N THR A 286 -10.77 -22.37 -2.25
CA THR A 286 -10.75 -21.07 -1.60
C THR A 286 -9.92 -20.15 -2.48
N GLU A 287 -10.54 -19.06 -2.97
CA GLU A 287 -9.89 -17.98 -3.71
C GLU A 287 -8.72 -17.36 -2.95
#